data_9ae2cf8644dad29ca223d07631625f1c
#
_entry.id   9ae2cf8644dad29ca223d07631625f1c
#
_cell.length_a   1.000
_cell.length_b   1.000
_cell.length_c   1.000
_cell.angle_alpha   90.00
_cell.angle_beta   90.00
_cell.angle_gamma   90.00
#
_symmetry.space_group_name_H-M   'P 1'
#
loop_
_entity.id
_entity.type
_entity.pdbx_description
1 polymer ?
#
loop_
_entity_poly.entity_id
_entity_poly.type
_entity_poly.pdbx_seq_one_letter_code
_entity_poly.pdbx_strand_id
1 'polypeptide(L)'
;MLSISKDEIRSIVPMADAILSMRKAFSDFSSGLVIVPDRMSMEIDGKNATVLLMSAYRNKGKYFITKVVTVFQNTISNRSDLISAYVNVFDASTGDMVATLDGDTITSLRTGAASGLATTLLAKKDATVAAIFGTGVQAHTQVEAIISSRPIDRVFVYSRDIGSAKKFSKYISETYFVNANPGESDDLSLADIICTATPSTKSLFRHQDLKEGVHINAIGSFKPVMREIPP
;
A
#
# COMPACT_ATOMS: atom_id res chain seq x y z
N MET A 1 -21.18 -9.53 -17.15
CA MET A 1 -20.06 -9.44 -16.21
C MET A 1 -19.08 -8.36 -16.72
N LEU A 2 -18.74 -7.39 -15.88
CA LEU A 2 -17.78 -6.35 -16.20
C LEU A 2 -16.36 -6.84 -15.90
N SER A 3 -15.38 -6.47 -16.72
CA SER A 3 -13.95 -6.64 -16.42
C SER A 3 -13.33 -5.25 -16.33
N ILE A 4 -12.80 -4.89 -15.17
CA ILE A 4 -12.28 -3.54 -14.89
C ILE A 4 -10.76 -3.64 -14.74
N SER A 5 -10.07 -3.05 -15.69
CA SER A 5 -8.61 -3.05 -15.80
C SER A 5 -7.96 -2.08 -14.81
N LYS A 6 -6.63 -2.20 -14.69
CA LYS A 6 -5.78 -1.28 -13.93
C LYS A 6 -6.03 0.18 -14.29
N ASP A 7 -6.02 0.49 -15.59
CA ASP A 7 -6.10 1.88 -16.06
C ASP A 7 -7.49 2.47 -15.81
N GLU A 8 -8.54 1.67 -15.96
CA GLU A 8 -9.90 2.08 -15.61
C GLU A 8 -10.03 2.33 -14.11
N ILE A 9 -9.53 1.44 -13.23
CA ILE A 9 -9.54 1.67 -11.78
C ILE A 9 -8.84 2.98 -11.42
N ARG A 10 -7.64 3.21 -11.99
CA ARG A 10 -6.84 4.40 -11.70
C ARG A 10 -7.50 5.68 -12.22
N SER A 11 -8.27 5.61 -13.31
CA SER A 11 -8.96 6.77 -13.87
C SER A 11 -10.21 7.19 -13.09
N ILE A 12 -10.88 6.22 -12.43
CA ILE A 12 -12.16 6.48 -11.74
C ILE A 12 -12.04 6.58 -10.22
N VAL A 13 -10.93 6.13 -9.62
CA VAL A 13 -10.74 6.14 -8.16
C VAL A 13 -9.51 6.97 -7.79
N PRO A 14 -9.65 8.28 -7.60
CA PRO A 14 -8.57 9.12 -7.07
C PRO A 14 -8.23 8.71 -5.63
N MET A 15 -6.98 8.97 -5.21
CA MET A 15 -6.50 8.58 -3.88
C MET A 15 -7.34 9.19 -2.75
N ALA A 16 -7.83 10.41 -2.89
CA ALA A 16 -8.69 11.05 -1.90
C ALA A 16 -9.97 10.24 -1.64
N ASP A 17 -10.63 9.73 -2.70
CA ASP A 17 -11.83 8.91 -2.58
C ASP A 17 -11.51 7.52 -2.01
N ALA A 18 -10.35 6.97 -2.35
CA ALA A 18 -9.87 5.73 -1.76
C ALA A 18 -9.64 5.89 -0.24
N ILE A 19 -9.07 7.02 0.22
CA ILE A 19 -8.89 7.35 1.64
C ILE A 19 -10.25 7.43 2.38
N LEU A 20 -11.24 8.10 1.78
CA LEU A 20 -12.60 8.16 2.33
C LEU A 20 -13.25 6.77 2.40
N SER A 21 -13.06 5.96 1.38
CA SER A 21 -13.53 4.57 1.34
C SER A 21 -12.89 3.72 2.43
N MET A 22 -11.58 3.87 2.67
CA MET A 22 -10.88 3.18 3.76
C MET A 22 -11.36 3.63 5.14
N ARG A 23 -11.64 4.93 5.35
CA ARG A 23 -12.25 5.43 6.60
C ARG A 23 -13.57 4.71 6.88
N LYS A 24 -14.44 4.62 5.86
CA LYS A 24 -15.70 3.91 5.99
C LYS A 24 -15.50 2.43 6.27
N ALA A 25 -14.61 1.76 5.54
CA ALA A 25 -14.33 0.34 5.68
C ALA A 25 -13.84 -0.02 7.10
N PHE A 26 -12.89 0.75 7.65
CA PHE A 26 -12.39 0.54 9.01
C PHE A 26 -13.46 0.81 10.07
N SER A 27 -14.27 1.86 9.90
CA SER A 27 -15.39 2.17 10.79
C SER A 27 -16.44 1.05 10.78
N ASP A 28 -16.86 0.60 9.60
CA ASP A 28 -17.83 -0.50 9.44
C ASP A 28 -17.28 -1.81 10.03
N PHE A 29 -15.98 -2.09 9.83
CA PHE A 29 -15.32 -3.28 10.40
C PHE A 29 -15.30 -3.24 11.94
N SER A 30 -14.85 -2.13 12.52
CA SER A 30 -14.80 -1.94 13.99
C SER A 30 -16.17 -1.98 14.64
N SER A 31 -17.21 -1.63 13.90
CA SER A 31 -18.62 -1.68 14.36
C SER A 31 -19.28 -3.05 14.13
N GLY A 32 -18.56 -4.05 13.67
CA GLY A 32 -19.11 -5.39 13.40
C GLY A 32 -20.09 -5.45 12.22
N LEU A 33 -20.06 -4.45 11.34
CA LEU A 33 -20.95 -4.37 10.18
C LEU A 33 -20.38 -5.11 8.95
N VAL A 34 -19.16 -5.64 9.03
CA VAL A 34 -18.51 -6.37 7.94
C VAL A 34 -18.11 -7.75 8.41
N ILE A 35 -18.45 -8.75 7.62
CA ILE A 35 -18.01 -10.13 7.80
C ILE A 35 -16.75 -10.31 6.96
N VAL A 36 -15.62 -10.62 7.62
CA VAL A 36 -14.34 -10.91 6.97
C VAL A 36 -13.81 -12.20 7.58
N PRO A 37 -14.08 -13.37 6.97
CA PRO A 37 -13.52 -14.63 7.41
C PRO A 37 -11.99 -14.63 7.34
N ASP A 38 -11.35 -15.48 8.12
CA ASP A 38 -9.91 -15.72 8.02
C ASP A 38 -9.55 -16.12 6.58
N ARG A 39 -8.41 -15.59 6.11
CA ARG A 39 -7.93 -15.91 4.77
C ARG A 39 -7.61 -17.40 4.66
N MET A 40 -8.09 -18.03 3.62
CA MET A 40 -7.69 -19.38 3.25
C MET A 40 -6.37 -19.34 2.49
N SER A 41 -5.44 -20.23 2.83
CA SER A 41 -4.17 -20.41 2.12
C SER A 41 -4.10 -21.84 1.60
N MET A 42 -3.72 -22.00 0.34
CA MET A 42 -3.54 -23.29 -0.32
C MET A 42 -2.17 -23.31 -1.01
N GLU A 43 -1.34 -24.25 -0.63
CA GLU A 43 -0.06 -24.49 -1.30
C GLU A 43 -0.28 -25.36 -2.54
N ILE A 44 0.46 -25.09 -3.62
CA ILE A 44 0.44 -25.88 -4.84
C ILE A 44 1.71 -26.75 -4.86
N ASP A 45 1.52 -28.03 -4.63
CA ASP A 45 2.62 -28.99 -4.55
C ASP A 45 3.52 -28.98 -5.80
N GLY A 46 4.83 -29.02 -5.57
CA GLY A 46 5.85 -29.07 -6.62
C GLY A 46 6.00 -27.79 -7.45
N LYS A 47 5.29 -26.68 -7.10
CA LYS A 47 5.36 -25.43 -7.87
C LYS A 47 5.91 -24.24 -7.06
N ASN A 48 6.24 -24.43 -5.77
CA ASN A 48 6.58 -23.33 -4.85
C ASN A 48 5.61 -22.14 -5.00
N ALA A 49 4.33 -22.45 -4.99
CA ALA A 49 3.29 -21.48 -5.21
C ALA A 49 2.20 -21.56 -4.13
N THR A 50 1.67 -20.40 -3.75
CA THR A 50 0.59 -20.26 -2.76
C THR A 50 -0.57 -19.51 -3.39
N VAL A 51 -1.79 -19.99 -3.15
CA VAL A 51 -3.05 -19.30 -3.47
C VAL A 51 -3.69 -18.81 -2.18
N LEU A 52 -4.05 -17.55 -2.15
CA LEU A 52 -4.75 -16.92 -1.02
C LEU A 52 -6.17 -16.53 -1.46
N LEU A 53 -7.16 -16.91 -0.67
CA LEU A 53 -8.56 -16.54 -0.86
C LEU A 53 -9.00 -15.65 0.31
N MET A 54 -9.58 -14.51 -0.01
CA MET A 54 -10.03 -13.51 0.96
C MET A 54 -11.41 -13.01 0.56
N SER A 55 -12.40 -13.25 1.42
CA SER A 55 -13.77 -12.83 1.17
C SER A 55 -14.19 -11.74 2.14
N ALA A 56 -15.11 -10.88 1.73
CA ALA A 56 -15.73 -9.90 2.61
C ALA A 56 -17.17 -9.58 2.17
N TYR A 57 -18.02 -9.35 3.17
CA TYR A 57 -19.40 -8.93 2.98
C TYR A 57 -19.78 -7.87 4.01
N ARG A 58 -20.30 -6.76 3.54
CA ARG A 58 -20.90 -5.74 4.41
C ARG A 58 -22.36 -6.10 4.67
N ASN A 59 -22.77 -6.19 5.93
CA ASN A 59 -24.15 -6.48 6.32
C ASN A 59 -25.15 -5.56 5.60
N LYS A 60 -26.17 -6.16 4.99
CA LYS A 60 -27.14 -5.49 4.12
C LYS A 60 -26.52 -4.81 2.89
N GLY A 61 -25.27 -5.15 2.53
CA GLY A 61 -24.64 -4.69 1.31
C GLY A 61 -25.22 -5.38 0.08
N LYS A 62 -25.25 -4.65 -1.04
CA LYS A 62 -25.68 -5.20 -2.33
C LYS A 62 -24.73 -6.25 -2.88
N TYR A 63 -23.43 -6.18 -2.51
CA TYR A 63 -22.39 -7.02 -3.04
C TYR A 63 -21.57 -7.69 -1.94
N PHE A 64 -21.06 -8.88 -2.23
CA PHE A 64 -19.92 -9.45 -1.54
C PHE A 64 -18.75 -9.61 -2.50
N ILE A 65 -17.55 -9.74 -1.96
CA ILE A 65 -16.34 -9.87 -2.76
C ILE A 65 -15.53 -11.10 -2.38
N THR A 66 -14.76 -11.61 -3.34
CA THR A 66 -13.68 -12.56 -3.08
C THR A 66 -12.43 -12.12 -3.84
N LYS A 67 -11.34 -11.89 -3.12
CA LYS A 67 -10.03 -11.65 -3.71
C LYS A 67 -9.25 -12.95 -3.76
N VAL A 68 -8.77 -13.29 -4.94
CA VAL A 68 -7.84 -14.39 -5.19
C VAL A 68 -6.46 -13.80 -5.44
N VAL A 69 -5.44 -14.27 -4.72
CA VAL A 69 -4.05 -13.89 -4.94
C VAL A 69 -3.23 -15.14 -5.18
N THR A 70 -2.46 -15.16 -6.24
CA THR A 70 -1.50 -16.22 -6.54
C THR A 70 -0.08 -15.70 -6.37
N VAL A 71 0.75 -16.45 -5.67
CA VAL A 71 2.16 -16.12 -5.46
C VAL A 71 2.98 -17.30 -5.96
N PHE A 72 3.70 -17.13 -7.06
CA PHE A 72 4.61 -18.10 -7.61
C PHE A 72 6.05 -17.66 -7.35
N GLN A 73 6.79 -18.43 -6.53
CA GLN A 73 8.19 -18.15 -6.29
C GLN A 73 9.01 -18.49 -7.53
N ASN A 74 9.72 -17.51 -8.04
CA ASN A 74 10.55 -17.71 -9.23
C ASN A 74 11.90 -18.32 -8.84
N THR A 75 12.00 -19.65 -8.88
CA THR A 75 13.21 -20.39 -8.53
C THR A 75 14.24 -20.47 -9.66
N ILE A 76 13.90 -20.05 -10.89
CA ILE A 76 14.72 -20.27 -12.10
C ILE A 76 15.49 -19.01 -12.52
N SER A 77 15.08 -17.84 -12.10
CA SER A 77 15.76 -16.58 -12.40
C SER A 77 15.70 -15.67 -11.18
N ASN A 78 16.73 -14.85 -10.95
CA ASN A 78 16.75 -13.81 -9.90
C ASN A 78 15.66 -12.73 -10.10
N ARG A 79 14.51 -13.08 -10.67
CA ARG A 79 13.35 -12.21 -10.78
C ARG A 79 12.52 -12.30 -9.51
N SER A 80 11.84 -11.21 -9.21
CA SER A 80 10.84 -11.16 -8.12
C SER A 80 9.75 -12.23 -8.31
N ASP A 81 9.15 -12.69 -7.22
CA ASP A 81 7.99 -13.57 -7.25
C ASP A 81 6.92 -13.02 -8.21
N LEU A 82 6.30 -13.92 -8.98
CA LEU A 82 5.17 -13.56 -9.82
C LEU A 82 3.92 -13.55 -8.95
N ILE A 83 3.41 -12.38 -8.68
CA ILE A 83 2.18 -12.17 -7.92
C ILE A 83 1.12 -11.68 -8.88
N SER A 84 -0.07 -12.28 -8.83
CA SER A 84 -1.26 -11.83 -9.55
C SER A 84 -2.45 -11.86 -8.62
N ALA A 85 -3.31 -10.85 -8.71
CA ALA A 85 -4.51 -10.78 -7.90
C ALA A 85 -5.73 -10.37 -8.72
N TYR A 86 -6.89 -10.93 -8.36
CA TYR A 86 -8.19 -10.58 -8.91
C TYR A 86 -9.19 -10.38 -7.79
N VAL A 87 -10.04 -9.36 -7.92
CA VAL A 87 -11.17 -9.14 -7.02
C VAL A 87 -12.45 -9.41 -7.79
N ASN A 88 -13.18 -10.45 -7.40
CA ASN A 88 -14.47 -10.81 -7.97
C ASN A 88 -15.58 -10.21 -7.10
N VAL A 89 -16.57 -9.60 -7.75
CA VAL A 89 -17.72 -8.94 -7.11
C VAL A 89 -18.97 -9.73 -7.47
N PHE A 90 -19.77 -10.06 -6.46
CA PHE A 90 -20.98 -10.85 -6.61
C PHE A 90 -22.18 -10.07 -6.09
N ASP A 91 -23.33 -10.18 -6.75
CA ASP A 91 -24.60 -9.71 -6.23
C ASP A 91 -25.03 -10.59 -5.05
N ALA A 92 -25.28 -9.97 -3.90
CA ALA A 92 -25.59 -10.71 -2.67
C ALA A 92 -27.01 -11.31 -2.66
N SER A 93 -27.88 -10.92 -3.59
CA SER A 93 -29.25 -11.44 -3.71
C SER A 93 -29.36 -12.65 -4.63
N THR A 94 -28.53 -12.71 -5.67
CA THR A 94 -28.59 -13.77 -6.68
C THR A 94 -27.40 -14.72 -6.63
N GLY A 95 -26.25 -14.27 -6.09
CA GLY A 95 -24.98 -14.99 -6.15
C GLY A 95 -24.26 -14.85 -7.50
N ASP A 96 -24.80 -14.09 -8.44
CA ASP A 96 -24.17 -13.90 -9.74
C ASP A 96 -22.91 -13.05 -9.64
N MET A 97 -21.86 -13.44 -10.37
CA MET A 97 -20.66 -12.63 -10.52
C MET A 97 -20.94 -11.48 -11.48
N VAL A 98 -20.89 -10.25 -10.97
CA VAL A 98 -21.20 -9.03 -11.73
C VAL A 98 -19.97 -8.33 -12.28
N ALA A 99 -18.82 -8.44 -11.59
CA ALA A 99 -17.58 -7.84 -12.05
C ALA A 99 -16.34 -8.60 -11.58
N THR A 100 -15.25 -8.44 -12.33
CA THR A 100 -13.89 -8.76 -11.90
C THR A 100 -13.00 -7.53 -12.07
N LEU A 101 -12.10 -7.27 -11.10
CA LEU A 101 -11.22 -6.12 -11.08
C LEU A 101 -9.75 -6.58 -10.98
N ASP A 102 -8.83 -5.79 -11.53
CA ASP A 102 -7.40 -5.95 -11.31
C ASP A 102 -7.07 -5.83 -9.81
N GLY A 103 -6.72 -6.96 -9.20
CA GLY A 103 -6.53 -7.04 -7.76
C GLY A 103 -5.20 -6.45 -7.28
N ASP A 104 -4.20 -6.35 -8.16
CA ASP A 104 -2.90 -5.75 -7.82
C ASP A 104 -3.08 -4.24 -7.65
N THR A 105 -3.81 -3.61 -8.56
CA THR A 105 -4.17 -2.19 -8.46
C THR A 105 -5.01 -1.90 -7.23
N ILE A 106 -6.06 -2.69 -6.97
CA ILE A 106 -6.87 -2.55 -5.76
C ILE A 106 -6.00 -2.72 -4.50
N THR A 107 -5.08 -3.69 -4.49
CA THR A 107 -4.20 -3.93 -3.33
C THR A 107 -3.25 -2.77 -3.09
N SER A 108 -2.64 -2.20 -4.12
CA SER A 108 -1.74 -1.05 -3.97
C SER A 108 -2.51 0.21 -3.56
N LEU A 109 -3.63 0.49 -4.21
CA LEU A 109 -4.47 1.66 -3.94
C LEU A 109 -5.01 1.65 -2.49
N ARG A 110 -5.61 0.52 -2.03
CA ARG A 110 -6.14 0.43 -0.65
C ARG A 110 -5.03 0.50 0.40
N THR A 111 -3.81 0.04 0.08
CA THR A 111 -2.68 0.10 1.02
C THR A 111 -2.21 1.54 1.18
N GLY A 112 -2.02 2.28 0.08
CA GLY A 112 -1.75 3.72 0.14
C GLY A 112 -2.87 4.48 0.86
N ALA A 113 -4.12 4.20 0.53
CA ALA A 113 -5.27 4.85 1.15
C ALA A 113 -5.38 4.60 2.66
N ALA A 114 -5.01 3.42 3.16
CA ALA A 114 -4.94 3.15 4.60
C ALA A 114 -3.87 4.02 5.29
N SER A 115 -2.70 4.15 4.68
CA SER A 115 -1.64 5.07 5.17
C SER A 115 -2.06 6.52 5.08
N GLY A 116 -2.74 6.94 4.01
CA GLY A 116 -3.30 8.28 3.87
C GLY A 116 -4.34 8.59 4.95
N LEU A 117 -5.19 7.63 5.29
CA LEU A 117 -6.13 7.76 6.40
C LEU A 117 -5.40 7.90 7.74
N ALA A 118 -4.42 7.04 8.03
CA ALA A 118 -3.61 7.13 9.25
C ALA A 118 -2.89 8.49 9.34
N THR A 119 -2.28 8.93 8.25
CA THR A 119 -1.66 10.25 8.12
C THR A 119 -2.66 11.38 8.40
N THR A 120 -3.86 11.30 7.85
CA THR A 120 -4.91 12.31 8.06
C THR A 120 -5.31 12.41 9.54
N LEU A 121 -5.33 11.29 10.24
CA LEU A 121 -5.78 11.24 11.65
C LEU A 121 -4.66 11.56 12.65
N LEU A 122 -3.44 11.16 12.38
CA LEU A 122 -2.36 11.07 13.37
C LEU A 122 -1.17 12.00 13.10
N ALA A 123 -0.86 12.33 11.84
CA ALA A 123 0.25 13.23 11.53
C ALA A 123 -0.09 14.67 11.85
N LYS A 124 0.91 15.50 12.16
CA LYS A 124 0.78 16.95 12.32
C LYS A 124 0.09 17.53 11.08
N LYS A 125 -0.80 18.50 11.30
CA LYS A 125 -1.59 19.11 10.20
C LYS A 125 -0.72 19.93 9.24
N ASP A 126 0.33 20.50 9.75
CA ASP A 126 1.33 21.32 9.07
C ASP A 126 2.56 20.52 8.61
N ALA A 127 2.47 19.19 8.56
CA ALA A 127 3.52 18.33 8.04
C ALA A 127 3.80 18.62 6.56
N THR A 128 5.05 18.96 6.21
CA THR A 128 5.46 19.32 4.85
C THR A 128 6.59 18.46 4.31
N VAL A 129 7.34 17.76 5.18
CA VAL A 129 8.49 16.95 4.78
C VAL A 129 8.21 15.48 4.96
N ALA A 130 8.43 14.69 3.91
CA ALA A 130 8.26 13.24 3.94
C ALA A 130 9.54 12.49 3.60
N ALA A 131 9.70 11.30 4.19
CA ALA A 131 10.74 10.34 3.85
C ALA A 131 10.10 9.02 3.39
N ILE A 132 10.55 8.49 2.26
CA ILE A 132 10.04 7.25 1.67
C ILE A 132 11.17 6.23 1.57
N PHE A 133 11.02 5.10 2.21
CA PHE A 133 11.93 3.96 2.10
C PHE A 133 11.37 2.92 1.14
N GLY A 134 12.07 2.72 0.03
CA GLY A 134 11.66 1.86 -1.09
C GLY A 134 11.24 2.65 -2.32
N THR A 135 11.28 1.99 -3.48
CA THR A 135 10.97 2.58 -4.80
C THR A 135 10.04 1.68 -5.63
N GLY A 136 9.42 0.70 -4.98
CA GLY A 136 8.51 -0.26 -5.62
C GLY A 136 7.07 0.27 -5.72
N VAL A 137 6.17 -0.61 -6.23
CA VAL A 137 4.75 -0.28 -6.45
C VAL A 137 4.08 0.32 -5.21
N GLN A 138 4.35 -0.22 -4.02
CA GLN A 138 3.77 0.30 -2.78
C GLN A 138 4.29 1.70 -2.45
N ALA A 139 5.58 1.99 -2.69
CA ALA A 139 6.14 3.32 -2.44
C ALA A 139 5.44 4.41 -3.27
N HIS A 140 5.06 4.10 -4.52
CA HIS A 140 4.30 5.03 -5.36
C HIS A 140 2.95 5.41 -4.73
N THR A 141 2.17 4.43 -4.26
CA THR A 141 0.88 4.71 -3.63
C THR A 141 1.02 5.34 -2.25
N GLN A 142 2.12 5.09 -1.53
CA GLN A 142 2.41 5.80 -0.27
C GLN A 142 2.65 7.29 -0.51
N VAL A 143 3.48 7.65 -1.51
CA VAL A 143 3.71 9.05 -1.88
C VAL A 143 2.41 9.74 -2.27
N GLU A 144 1.62 9.13 -3.15
CA GLU A 144 0.32 9.66 -3.58
C GLU A 144 -0.61 9.91 -2.37
N ALA A 145 -0.64 8.96 -1.44
CA ALA A 145 -1.51 9.04 -0.27
C ALA A 145 -1.11 10.15 0.73
N ILE A 146 0.20 10.30 1.02
CA ILE A 146 0.65 11.34 1.95
C ILE A 146 0.48 12.74 1.36
N ILE A 147 0.77 12.92 0.05
CA ILE A 147 0.55 14.20 -0.64
C ILE A 147 -0.94 14.55 -0.70
N SER A 148 -1.83 13.54 -0.87
CA SER A 148 -3.28 13.75 -0.80
C SER A 148 -3.78 14.08 0.59
N SER A 149 -2.99 13.83 1.64
CA SER A 149 -3.39 13.96 3.05
C SER A 149 -2.78 15.18 3.75
N ARG A 150 -1.63 15.68 3.28
CA ARG A 150 -0.86 16.78 3.89
C ARG A 150 -0.23 17.66 2.82
N PRO A 151 0.07 18.93 3.12
CA PRO A 151 0.71 19.87 2.19
C PRO A 151 2.22 19.58 2.05
N ILE A 152 2.54 18.37 1.55
CA ILE A 152 3.94 17.95 1.38
C ILE A 152 4.59 18.77 0.27
N ASP A 153 5.70 19.42 0.58
CA ASP A 153 6.51 20.19 -0.37
C ASP A 153 7.88 19.56 -0.63
N ARG A 154 8.31 18.65 0.28
CA ARG A 154 9.61 17.97 0.15
C ARG A 154 9.51 16.48 0.43
N VAL A 155 10.19 15.67 -0.42
CA VAL A 155 10.25 14.21 -0.27
C VAL A 155 11.68 13.71 -0.39
N PHE A 156 12.16 13.00 0.63
CA PHE A 156 13.44 12.29 0.61
C PHE A 156 13.21 10.80 0.29
N VAL A 157 13.91 10.29 -0.71
CA VAL A 157 13.74 8.90 -1.18
C VAL A 157 14.95 8.08 -0.80
N TYR A 158 14.72 7.02 -0.03
CA TYR A 158 15.75 6.09 0.42
C TYR A 158 15.62 4.75 -0.31
N SER A 159 16.73 4.31 -0.90
CA SER A 159 16.82 3.01 -1.58
C SER A 159 18.25 2.46 -1.46
N ARG A 160 18.37 1.13 -1.47
CA ARG A 160 19.69 0.47 -1.56
C ARG A 160 20.43 0.78 -2.86
N ASP A 161 19.68 1.02 -3.92
CA ASP A 161 20.19 1.44 -5.22
C ASP A 161 19.91 2.93 -5.44
N ILE A 162 20.99 3.72 -5.48
CA ILE A 162 20.91 5.18 -5.68
C ILE A 162 20.28 5.54 -7.04
N GLY A 163 20.48 4.71 -8.07
CA GLY A 163 19.87 4.92 -9.37
C GLY A 163 18.34 4.84 -9.32
N SER A 164 17.81 3.88 -8.57
CA SER A 164 16.38 3.76 -8.31
C SER A 164 15.84 4.92 -7.48
N ALA A 165 16.58 5.38 -6.46
CA ALA A 165 16.20 6.55 -5.67
C ALA A 165 16.11 7.80 -6.56
N LYS A 166 17.11 8.06 -7.40
CA LYS A 166 17.12 9.19 -8.35
C LYS A 166 15.95 9.14 -9.34
N LYS A 167 15.69 7.97 -9.93
CA LYS A 167 14.56 7.79 -10.86
C LYS A 167 13.22 8.05 -10.17
N PHE A 168 13.05 7.54 -8.96
CA PHE A 168 11.80 7.70 -8.24
C PHE A 168 11.62 9.14 -7.74
N SER A 169 12.67 9.80 -7.25
CA SER A 169 12.62 11.23 -6.90
C SER A 169 12.22 12.10 -8.09
N LYS A 170 12.82 11.84 -9.28
CA LYS A 170 12.45 12.55 -10.51
C LYS A 170 10.96 12.34 -10.84
N TYR A 171 10.48 11.10 -10.80
CA TYR A 171 9.07 10.78 -11.01
C TYR A 171 8.15 11.56 -10.05
N ILE A 172 8.49 11.59 -8.75
CA ILE A 172 7.71 12.33 -7.74
C ILE A 172 7.65 13.81 -8.07
N SER A 173 8.80 14.42 -8.39
CA SER A 173 8.86 15.85 -8.71
C SER A 173 8.04 16.20 -9.95
N GLU A 174 8.13 15.39 -11.00
CA GLU A 174 7.41 15.63 -12.27
C GLU A 174 5.90 15.36 -12.14
N THR A 175 5.50 14.39 -11.31
CA THR A 175 4.08 14.01 -11.18
C THR A 175 3.32 14.88 -10.18
N TYR A 176 3.94 15.23 -9.07
CA TYR A 176 3.26 15.90 -7.95
C TYR A 176 3.71 17.34 -7.72
N PHE A 177 4.67 17.84 -8.50
CA PHE A 177 5.23 19.20 -8.41
C PHE A 177 5.78 19.53 -7.02
N VAL A 178 6.38 18.54 -6.34
CA VAL A 178 7.05 18.67 -5.05
C VAL A 178 8.57 18.50 -5.21
N ASN A 179 9.36 19.06 -4.30
CA ASN A 179 10.80 18.89 -4.32
C ASN A 179 11.21 17.52 -3.80
N ALA A 180 11.55 16.57 -4.69
CA ALA A 180 11.96 15.24 -4.32
C ALA A 180 13.42 14.95 -4.68
N ASN A 181 14.17 14.39 -3.72
CA ASN A 181 15.58 14.05 -3.87
C ASN A 181 15.90 12.70 -3.20
N PRO A 182 16.97 12.01 -3.63
CA PRO A 182 17.52 10.93 -2.83
C PRO A 182 17.88 11.45 -1.44
N GLY A 183 17.49 10.71 -0.40
CA GLY A 183 17.74 11.10 1.00
C GLY A 183 19.13 10.71 1.45
N GLU A 184 19.75 11.58 2.24
CA GLU A 184 20.98 11.34 2.99
C GLU A 184 20.68 11.06 4.48
N SER A 185 21.68 10.63 5.24
CA SER A 185 21.48 10.22 6.65
C SER A 185 20.83 11.30 7.51
N ASP A 186 21.23 12.56 7.33
CA ASP A 186 20.82 13.69 8.17
C ASP A 186 19.42 14.21 7.79
N ASP A 187 18.97 13.95 6.55
CA ASP A 187 17.67 14.40 6.05
C ASP A 187 16.50 13.76 6.80
N LEU A 188 16.71 12.58 7.38
CA LEU A 188 15.64 11.86 8.08
C LEU A 188 15.15 12.62 9.32
N SER A 189 16.04 13.37 9.98
CA SER A 189 15.70 14.22 11.12
C SER A 189 14.76 15.38 10.77
N LEU A 190 14.62 15.71 9.48
CA LEU A 190 13.71 16.74 8.99
C LEU A 190 12.29 16.20 8.71
N ALA A 191 12.14 14.89 8.57
CA ALA A 191 10.88 14.29 8.13
C ALA A 191 9.77 14.40 9.19
N ASP A 192 8.62 14.90 8.78
CA ASP A 192 7.39 14.91 9.56
C ASP A 192 6.61 13.60 9.39
N ILE A 193 6.77 12.96 8.22
CA ILE A 193 6.12 11.70 7.87
C ILE A 193 7.14 10.76 7.26
N ILE A 194 7.16 9.51 7.72
CA ILE A 194 7.99 8.44 7.16
C ILE A 194 7.08 7.33 6.64
N CYS A 195 7.32 6.86 5.42
CA CYS A 195 6.67 5.66 4.89
C CYS A 195 7.74 4.61 4.57
N THR A 196 7.59 3.39 5.10
CA THR A 196 8.49 2.28 4.76
C THR A 196 7.74 1.24 3.94
N ALA A 197 8.29 0.91 2.76
CA ALA A 197 7.71 0.00 1.79
C ALA A 197 8.80 -0.91 1.19
N THR A 198 9.54 -1.60 2.06
CA THR A 198 10.69 -2.43 1.69
C THR A 198 10.53 -3.87 2.18
N PRO A 199 11.21 -4.84 1.58
CA PRO A 199 11.33 -6.21 2.11
C PRO A 199 12.46 -6.36 3.14
N SER A 200 12.85 -5.31 3.86
CA SER A 200 13.98 -5.35 4.79
C SER A 200 13.75 -6.33 5.93
N THR A 201 14.82 -7.02 6.33
CA THR A 201 14.87 -7.87 7.53
C THR A 201 15.56 -7.18 8.70
N LYS A 202 16.01 -5.93 8.51
CA LYS A 202 16.69 -5.11 9.50
C LYS A 202 16.07 -3.72 9.52
N SER A 203 16.10 -3.06 10.68
CA SER A 203 15.66 -1.66 10.83
C SER A 203 16.34 -0.75 9.80
N LEU A 204 15.59 0.14 9.20
CA LEU A 204 16.03 1.05 8.14
C LEU A 204 16.70 2.31 8.72
N PHE A 205 16.42 2.62 9.97
CA PHE A 205 16.91 3.81 10.68
C PHE A 205 16.98 3.50 12.19
N ARG A 206 17.59 4.41 12.96
CA ARG A 206 17.64 4.32 14.42
C ARG A 206 16.65 5.31 15.04
N HIS A 207 16.22 5.07 16.26
CA HIS A 207 15.29 5.97 16.97
C HIS A 207 15.83 7.41 17.07
N GLN A 208 17.13 7.56 17.33
CA GLN A 208 17.80 8.86 17.45
C GLN A 208 17.90 9.66 16.15
N ASP A 209 17.63 9.02 14.99
CA ASP A 209 17.66 9.68 13.68
C ASP A 209 16.32 10.38 13.40
N LEU A 210 15.33 10.22 14.29
CA LEU A 210 13.96 10.66 14.06
C LEU A 210 13.65 11.99 14.75
N LYS A 211 12.86 12.81 14.09
CA LYS A 211 12.26 14.01 14.66
C LYS A 211 11.18 13.66 15.69
N GLU A 212 11.09 14.39 16.77
CA GLU A 212 10.01 14.24 17.74
C GLU A 212 8.63 14.52 17.11
N GLY A 213 7.69 13.61 17.34
CA GLY A 213 6.34 13.69 16.80
C GLY A 213 6.22 13.32 15.31
N VAL A 214 7.23 12.65 14.75
CA VAL A 214 7.17 12.07 13.40
C VAL A 214 6.06 11.02 13.33
N HIS A 215 5.30 11.01 12.23
CA HIS A 215 4.33 9.97 11.92
C HIS A 215 4.94 8.91 11.00
N ILE A 216 4.78 7.62 11.33
CA ILE A 216 5.37 6.52 10.57
C ILE A 216 4.28 5.59 10.02
N ASN A 217 4.24 5.42 8.71
CA ASN A 217 3.47 4.39 8.02
C ASN A 217 4.40 3.21 7.67
N ALA A 218 4.42 2.18 8.50
CA ALA A 218 5.27 1.01 8.30
C ALA A 218 4.48 -0.12 7.61
N ILE A 219 4.64 -0.27 6.30
CA ILE A 219 3.80 -1.20 5.51
C ILE A 219 4.55 -2.38 4.89
N GLY A 220 5.89 -2.38 4.91
CA GLY A 220 6.68 -3.38 4.20
C GLY A 220 6.86 -4.69 4.96
N SER A 221 6.78 -4.69 6.29
CA SER A 221 7.00 -5.87 7.12
C SER A 221 5.75 -6.76 7.21
N PHE A 222 5.51 -7.60 6.19
CA PHE A 222 4.34 -8.50 6.13
C PHE A 222 4.65 -9.97 6.45
N LYS A 223 5.90 -10.31 6.75
CA LYS A 223 6.34 -11.63 7.22
C LYS A 223 7.06 -11.51 8.57
N PRO A 224 7.03 -12.51 9.45
CA PRO A 224 7.69 -12.46 10.78
C PRO A 224 9.20 -12.19 10.74
N VAL A 225 9.87 -12.54 9.64
CA VAL A 225 11.31 -12.31 9.43
C VAL A 225 11.65 -10.91 8.97
N MET A 226 10.65 -10.12 8.58
CA MET A 226 10.84 -8.75 8.09
C MET A 226 10.80 -7.74 9.23
N ARG A 227 11.62 -6.72 9.10
CA ARG A 227 11.67 -5.59 10.06
C ARG A 227 12.12 -4.33 9.33
N GLU A 228 11.36 -3.25 9.48
CA GLU A 228 11.69 -1.96 8.88
C GLU A 228 11.97 -0.89 9.94
N ILE A 229 11.26 -0.94 11.05
CA ILE A 229 11.36 0.03 12.14
C ILE A 229 12.19 -0.52 13.32
N PRO A 230 12.86 0.36 14.09
CA PRO A 230 13.59 -0.06 15.29
C PRO A 230 12.63 -0.62 16.35
N PRO A 231 13.17 -1.43 17.31
CA PRO A 231 12.39 -1.96 18.43
C PRO A 231 11.96 -0.83 19.37
#